data_284d27f68f03da12355e3cce7b562b17
#
_entry.id   284d27f68f03da12355e3cce7b562b17
#
_cell.length_a   1.000
_cell.length_b   1.000
_cell.length_c   1.000
_cell.angle_alpha   90.00
_cell.angle_beta   90.00
_cell.angle_gamma   90.00
#
_symmetry.space_group_name_H-M   'P 1'
#
loop_
_entity.id
_entity.type
_entity.pdbx_description
1 polymer ?
#
loop_
_entity_poly.entity_id
_entity_poly.type
_entity_poly.pdbx_seq_one_letter_code
_entity_poly.pdbx_strand_id
1 'polypeptide(L)'
;MRCQKEINPIHYFFFRYDFHFLVQAFAKFGGEITNLSVLPYNGENFRTISFNSFEFIDSISFLQASLGSLADDLRESNHNFKILKQTFLTKTNGKFDADKYHMVLQKSFFPYEYCQSLELMKKTKKLPPKSAFYSVLTEKTITEKEYKFAKKVWKKFNCQNLLDYTKLYCKIDTILLCEVFQSFRRAMQGFSGLDPAHYISLASYSYDSMLKMTKTTISSPPTIEMVHMLENGKRGGMSFIGTRDLIASKKEGEESEIVYIDANVSYLPVFYFQLTCMTSLSLMILNFKIFQKFK
;
A
#
# COMPACT_ATOMS: atom_id res chain seq x y z
N MET A 1 -6.02 -28.33 -1.70
CA MET A 1 -4.59 -28.10 -2.04
C MET A 1 -4.54 -27.37 -3.39
N ARG A 2 -4.27 -26.07 -3.40
CA ARG A 2 -3.95 -25.37 -4.65
C ARG A 2 -2.58 -25.87 -5.12
N CYS A 3 -2.54 -26.39 -6.34
CA CYS A 3 -1.29 -26.71 -7.01
C CYS A 3 -0.43 -25.43 -7.03
N GLN A 4 0.67 -25.41 -6.33
CA GLN A 4 1.62 -24.30 -6.34
C GLN A 4 2.30 -24.29 -7.71
N LYS A 5 1.72 -23.55 -8.67
CA LYS A 5 2.52 -23.06 -9.79
C LYS A 5 3.61 -22.18 -9.19
N GLU A 6 4.84 -22.33 -9.64
CA GLU A 6 5.90 -21.36 -9.35
C GLU A 6 5.51 -20.03 -9.97
N ILE A 7 4.79 -19.22 -9.21
CA ILE A 7 4.42 -17.86 -9.56
C ILE A 7 5.48 -16.96 -8.93
N ASN A 8 6.09 -16.12 -9.75
CA ASN A 8 6.99 -15.07 -9.27
C ASN A 8 6.20 -13.79 -9.07
N PRO A 9 5.71 -13.50 -7.85
CA PRO A 9 4.93 -12.30 -7.60
C PRO A 9 5.81 -11.06 -7.73
N ILE A 10 5.38 -10.12 -8.55
CA ILE A 10 5.97 -8.80 -8.66
C ILE A 10 5.06 -7.83 -7.93
N HIS A 11 5.56 -7.26 -6.83
CA HIS A 11 4.82 -6.29 -6.07
C HIS A 11 5.06 -4.89 -6.60
N TYR A 12 3.98 -4.18 -6.87
CA TYR A 12 3.97 -2.83 -7.38
C TYR A 12 3.28 -1.89 -6.39
N PHE A 13 3.75 -0.64 -6.31
CA PHE A 13 3.11 0.39 -5.49
C PHE A 13 2.37 1.34 -6.42
N PHE A 14 1.08 1.59 -6.19
CA PHE A 14 0.18 2.38 -7.05
C PHE A 14 -0.26 1.70 -8.35
N PHE A 15 -0.86 0.54 -8.24
CA PHE A 15 -1.43 -0.24 -9.35
C PHE A 15 -2.53 0.48 -10.14
N ARG A 16 -3.10 1.55 -9.56
CA ARG A 16 -4.28 2.22 -10.12
C ARG A 16 -3.99 2.97 -11.42
N TYR A 17 -2.86 3.67 -11.50
CA TYR A 17 -2.53 4.54 -12.64
C TYR A 17 -1.47 3.94 -13.56
N ASP A 18 -0.38 3.45 -13.01
CA ASP A 18 0.78 3.00 -13.79
C ASP A 18 0.49 1.76 -14.61
N PHE A 19 -0.52 1.01 -14.20
CA PHE A 19 -0.90 -0.24 -14.86
C PHE A 19 -1.44 -0.03 -16.28
N HIS A 20 -2.14 1.06 -16.54
CA HIS A 20 -2.59 1.37 -17.90
C HIS A 20 -1.44 1.47 -18.89
N PHE A 21 -0.27 1.98 -18.44
CA PHE A 21 0.93 2.01 -19.27
C PHE A 21 1.53 0.61 -19.50
N LEU A 22 1.47 -0.26 -18.48
CA LEU A 22 1.94 -1.64 -18.61
C LEU A 22 1.06 -2.42 -19.59
N VAL A 23 -0.26 -2.31 -19.51
CA VAL A 23 -1.18 -2.96 -20.46
C VAL A 23 -0.91 -2.50 -21.90
N GLN A 24 -0.73 -1.19 -22.10
CA GLN A 24 -0.38 -0.66 -23.42
C GLN A 24 0.97 -1.18 -23.92
N ALA A 25 1.95 -1.32 -23.02
CA ALA A 25 3.24 -1.90 -23.37
C ALA A 25 3.09 -3.39 -23.74
N PHE A 26 2.35 -4.16 -22.95
CA PHE A 26 2.10 -5.58 -23.22
C PHE A 26 1.38 -5.80 -24.54
N ALA A 27 0.41 -4.94 -24.89
CA ALA A 27 -0.26 -5.01 -26.18
C ALA A 27 0.69 -4.81 -27.39
N LYS A 28 1.80 -4.08 -27.20
CA LYS A 28 2.82 -3.86 -28.24
C LYS A 28 3.77 -5.05 -28.41
N PHE A 29 4.00 -5.83 -27.35
CA PHE A 29 4.90 -7.00 -27.39
C PHE A 29 4.29 -8.24 -28.05
N GLY A 30 2.98 -8.23 -28.41
CA GLY A 30 2.34 -9.24 -29.25
C GLY A 30 2.52 -10.67 -28.74
N GLY A 31 2.81 -11.61 -29.61
CA GLY A 31 2.81 -13.04 -29.36
C GLY A 31 3.80 -13.62 -28.34
N GLU A 32 4.63 -12.80 -27.66
CA GLU A 32 5.53 -13.26 -26.59
C GLU A 32 4.79 -13.37 -25.23
N ILE A 33 3.62 -12.76 -25.10
CA ILE A 33 2.83 -12.79 -23.89
C ILE A 33 1.78 -13.89 -24.02
N THR A 34 1.95 -14.96 -23.26
CA THR A 34 0.97 -16.04 -23.14
C THR A 34 0.25 -15.98 -21.80
N ASN A 35 -0.99 -16.45 -21.74
CA ASN A 35 -1.78 -16.58 -20.53
C ASN A 35 -1.97 -15.24 -19.77
N LEU A 36 -2.24 -14.15 -20.48
CA LEU A 36 -2.62 -12.89 -19.86
C LEU A 36 -3.96 -13.06 -19.13
N SER A 37 -3.97 -12.84 -17.84
CA SER A 37 -5.16 -12.81 -17.00
C SER A 37 -5.20 -11.50 -16.22
N VAL A 38 -6.36 -10.85 -16.21
CA VAL A 38 -6.58 -9.58 -15.54
C VAL A 38 -7.76 -9.71 -14.60
N LEU A 39 -7.57 -9.43 -13.33
CA LEU A 39 -8.65 -9.38 -12.34
C LEU A 39 -8.98 -7.92 -12.04
N PRO A 40 -10.08 -7.37 -12.58
CA PRO A 40 -10.48 -6.00 -12.32
C PRO A 40 -11.03 -5.85 -10.89
N TYR A 41 -10.87 -4.66 -10.33
CA TYR A 41 -11.57 -4.22 -9.13
C TYR A 41 -12.84 -3.45 -9.49
N ASN A 42 -12.73 -2.56 -10.47
CA ASN A 42 -13.81 -1.81 -11.11
C ASN A 42 -13.39 -1.46 -12.55
N GLY A 43 -14.16 -0.63 -13.24
CA GLY A 43 -13.88 -0.24 -14.63
C GLY A 43 -12.53 0.47 -14.86
N GLU A 44 -11.94 1.03 -13.82
CA GLU A 44 -10.71 1.81 -13.92
C GLU A 44 -9.52 1.18 -13.18
N ASN A 45 -9.76 0.29 -12.25
CA ASN A 45 -8.74 -0.27 -11.36
C ASN A 45 -8.67 -1.79 -11.47
N PHE A 46 -7.48 -2.31 -11.28
CA PHE A 46 -7.19 -3.74 -11.33
C PHE A 46 -6.73 -4.23 -9.95
N ARG A 47 -7.04 -5.48 -9.62
CA ARG A 47 -6.53 -6.14 -8.41
C ARG A 47 -5.23 -6.85 -8.68
N THR A 48 -5.20 -7.65 -9.72
CA THR A 48 -4.02 -8.39 -10.14
C THR A 48 -3.97 -8.49 -11.65
N ILE A 49 -2.77 -8.66 -12.17
CA ILE A 49 -2.53 -9.06 -13.53
C ILE A 49 -1.46 -10.11 -13.53
N SER A 50 -1.71 -11.15 -14.26
CA SER A 50 -0.75 -12.23 -14.45
C SER A 50 -0.53 -12.50 -15.93
N PHE A 51 0.71 -12.75 -16.28
CA PHE A 51 1.12 -13.24 -17.60
C PHE A 51 2.34 -14.13 -17.43
N ASN A 52 2.41 -15.17 -18.23
CA ASN A 52 3.44 -16.21 -18.12
C ASN A 52 3.51 -16.74 -16.67
N SER A 53 4.67 -16.60 -16.00
CA SER A 53 4.89 -16.97 -14.61
C SER A 53 4.93 -15.77 -13.66
N PHE A 54 4.59 -14.55 -14.13
CA PHE A 54 4.59 -13.34 -13.32
C PHE A 54 3.18 -12.97 -12.87
N GLU A 55 3.07 -12.52 -11.64
CA GLU A 55 1.85 -11.92 -11.10
C GLU A 55 2.16 -10.55 -10.50
N PHE A 56 1.42 -9.53 -10.94
CA PHE A 56 1.53 -8.17 -10.44
C PHE A 56 0.45 -7.94 -9.39
N ILE A 57 0.87 -7.54 -8.21
CA ILE A 57 0.01 -7.32 -7.05
C ILE A 57 0.34 -5.95 -6.44
N ASP A 58 -0.70 -5.21 -6.05
CA ASP A 58 -0.49 -3.94 -5.37
C ASP A 58 -0.20 -4.15 -3.88
N SER A 59 0.97 -3.69 -3.44
CA SER A 59 1.40 -3.80 -2.04
C SER A 59 0.53 -2.98 -1.07
N ILE A 60 -0.21 -1.97 -1.53
CA ILE A 60 -1.18 -1.22 -0.70
C ILE A 60 -2.33 -2.11 -0.22
N SER A 61 -2.62 -3.20 -0.95
CA SER A 61 -3.60 -4.21 -0.53
C SER A 61 -3.18 -4.98 0.73
N PHE A 62 -1.91 -4.86 1.14
CA PHE A 62 -1.35 -5.48 2.34
C PHE A 62 -0.92 -4.43 3.38
N LEU A 63 -0.34 -3.33 2.93
CA LEU A 63 0.31 -2.31 3.76
C LEU A 63 -0.30 -0.94 3.43
N GLN A 64 -1.33 -0.57 4.19
CA GLN A 64 -2.12 0.65 3.96
C GLN A 64 -1.45 1.91 4.58
N ALA A 65 -0.17 2.10 4.28
CA ALA A 65 0.58 3.27 4.70
C ALA A 65 1.49 3.77 3.58
N SER A 66 1.97 5.00 3.70
CA SER A 66 2.89 5.55 2.71
C SER A 66 4.25 4.83 2.74
N LEU A 67 4.92 4.71 1.59
CA LEU A 67 6.27 4.12 1.53
C LEU A 67 7.25 4.83 2.46
N GLY A 68 7.13 6.16 2.62
CA GLY A 68 7.97 6.92 3.54
C GLY A 68 7.79 6.46 4.99
N SER A 69 6.55 6.39 5.47
CA SER A 69 6.23 5.89 6.82
C SER A 69 6.73 4.47 7.05
N LEU A 70 6.45 3.55 6.10
CA LEU A 70 6.88 2.16 6.20
C LEU A 70 8.40 2.01 6.22
N ALA A 71 9.13 2.85 5.47
CA ALA A 71 10.59 2.86 5.48
C ALA A 71 11.15 3.41 6.81
N ASP A 72 10.48 4.41 7.39
CA ASP A 72 10.84 4.97 8.70
C ASP A 72 10.62 3.93 9.81
N ASP A 73 9.49 3.23 9.81
CA ASP A 73 9.20 2.12 10.75
C ASP A 73 10.26 1.01 10.67
N LEU A 74 10.69 0.64 9.46
CA LEU A 74 11.76 -0.33 9.27
C LEU A 74 13.10 0.18 9.83
N ARG A 75 13.40 1.45 9.64
CA ARG A 75 14.63 2.07 10.16
C ARG A 75 14.64 2.09 11.67
N GLU A 76 13.51 2.43 12.31
CA GLU A 76 13.35 2.44 13.76
C GLU A 76 13.44 1.03 14.37
N SER A 77 12.97 0.01 13.65
CA SER A 77 13.10 -1.40 14.06
C SER A 77 14.50 -2.00 13.87
N ASN A 78 15.50 -1.20 13.52
CA ASN A 78 16.88 -1.64 13.22
C ASN A 78 16.96 -2.73 12.13
N HIS A 79 16.08 -2.67 11.14
CA HIS A 79 16.08 -3.61 10.02
C HIS A 79 17.40 -3.58 9.25
N ASN A 80 17.91 -4.77 8.86
CA ASN A 80 19.15 -4.89 8.12
C ASN A 80 18.96 -4.75 6.60
N PHE A 81 18.62 -3.61 6.10
CA PHE A 81 18.40 -3.30 4.67
C PHE A 81 19.38 -3.99 3.72
N LYS A 82 19.28 -5.32 3.60
CA LYS A 82 20.24 -6.17 2.90
C LYS A 82 20.23 -5.94 1.38
N ILE A 83 19.03 -5.82 0.79
CA ILE A 83 18.87 -5.62 -0.66
C ILE A 83 19.39 -4.24 -1.03
N LEU A 84 19.07 -3.24 -0.22
CA LEU A 84 19.52 -1.87 -0.41
C LEU A 84 21.03 -1.77 -0.30
N LYS A 85 21.65 -2.42 0.68
CA LYS A 85 23.11 -2.53 0.80
C LYS A 85 23.71 -3.15 -0.45
N GLN A 86 23.19 -4.27 -0.92
CA GLN A 86 23.69 -4.94 -2.12
C GLN A 86 23.56 -4.08 -3.37
N THR A 87 22.48 -3.31 -3.50
CA THR A 87 22.20 -2.51 -4.70
C THR A 87 23.00 -1.23 -4.78
N PHE A 88 23.19 -0.52 -3.66
CA PHE A 88 23.82 0.81 -3.64
C PHE A 88 25.26 0.82 -3.15
N LEU A 89 25.70 -0.24 -2.48
CA LEU A 89 27.02 -0.30 -1.86
C LEU A 89 27.95 -1.29 -2.54
N THR A 90 27.60 -1.79 -3.74
CA THR A 90 28.53 -2.55 -4.56
C THR A 90 29.73 -1.69 -4.90
N LYS A 91 30.81 -2.08 -4.34
CA LYS A 91 32.21 -1.65 -4.35
C LYS A 91 32.58 -0.68 -5.49
N THR A 92 32.59 0.58 -5.20
CA THR A 92 33.58 1.47 -5.82
C THR A 92 34.81 1.44 -4.88
N ASN A 93 35.88 0.77 -5.29
CA ASN A 93 37.15 0.62 -4.55
C ASN A 93 37.07 -0.07 -3.17
N GLY A 94 36.15 -1.03 -2.97
CA GLY A 94 36.18 -1.90 -1.76
C GLY A 94 35.77 -1.23 -0.44
N LYS A 95 35.41 0.04 -0.42
CA LYS A 95 34.99 0.76 0.80
C LYS A 95 33.49 0.99 0.84
N PHE A 96 32.92 0.74 2.00
CA PHE A 96 31.53 1.04 2.33
C PHE A 96 31.36 2.56 2.51
N ASP A 97 30.48 3.19 1.72
CA ASP A 97 30.14 4.61 1.87
C ASP A 97 28.93 4.75 2.79
N ALA A 98 29.19 4.94 4.08
CA ALA A 98 28.16 5.09 5.11
C ALA A 98 27.20 6.26 4.84
N ASP A 99 27.70 7.36 4.28
CA ASP A 99 26.87 8.53 3.97
C ASP A 99 25.86 8.22 2.85
N LYS A 100 26.29 7.53 1.79
CA LYS A 100 25.38 7.08 0.73
C LYS A 100 24.34 6.15 1.29
N TYR A 101 24.73 5.22 2.16
CA TYR A 101 23.81 4.30 2.79
C TYR A 101 22.73 5.03 3.58
N HIS A 102 23.11 5.96 4.44
CA HIS A 102 22.12 6.73 5.21
C HIS A 102 21.16 7.54 4.32
N MET A 103 21.60 8.00 3.16
CA MET A 103 20.77 8.75 2.23
C MET A 103 19.71 7.89 1.52
N VAL A 104 19.95 6.60 1.34
CA VAL A 104 19.01 5.69 0.66
C VAL A 104 18.09 4.92 1.61
N LEU A 105 18.25 5.08 2.93
CA LEU A 105 17.38 4.47 3.94
C LEU A 105 16.01 5.13 4.07
N GLN A 106 15.80 6.28 3.45
CA GLN A 106 14.54 7.03 3.50
C GLN A 106 14.10 7.44 2.12
N LYS A 107 12.80 7.66 1.97
CA LYS A 107 12.25 8.17 0.73
C LYS A 107 12.83 9.53 0.39
N SER A 108 13.29 9.71 -0.85
CA SER A 108 13.81 10.98 -1.35
C SER A 108 12.69 11.95 -1.74
N PHE A 109 13.03 13.22 -1.98
CA PHE A 109 12.09 14.26 -2.39
C PHE A 109 12.20 14.50 -3.89
N PHE A 110 11.06 14.64 -4.57
CA PHE A 110 11.02 14.74 -6.01
C PHE A 110 10.09 15.86 -6.48
N PRO A 111 10.51 16.71 -7.46
CA PRO A 111 9.71 17.82 -7.97
C PRO A 111 8.76 17.35 -9.08
N TYR A 112 7.65 16.70 -8.74
CA TYR A 112 6.72 16.08 -9.68
C TYR A 112 6.17 17.07 -10.70
N GLU A 113 5.69 18.23 -10.25
CA GLU A 113 5.06 19.24 -11.10
C GLU A 113 6.05 19.90 -12.08
N TYR A 114 7.34 19.90 -11.75
CA TYR A 114 8.38 20.43 -12.60
C TYR A 114 8.76 19.45 -13.72
N CYS A 115 8.59 18.15 -13.50
CA CYS A 115 9.06 17.10 -14.41
C CYS A 115 8.04 16.79 -15.52
N GLN A 116 7.74 17.76 -16.37
CA GLN A 116 6.69 17.64 -17.41
C GLN A 116 7.12 16.89 -18.67
N SER A 117 8.43 16.82 -18.97
CA SER A 117 8.91 16.12 -20.15
C SER A 117 10.32 15.55 -19.98
N LEU A 118 10.61 14.49 -20.73
CA LEU A 118 11.92 13.85 -20.74
C LEU A 118 13.03 14.79 -21.22
N GLU A 119 12.70 15.66 -22.16
CA GLU A 119 13.66 16.65 -22.69
C GLU A 119 14.02 17.69 -21.63
N LEU A 120 13.04 18.19 -20.88
CA LEU A 120 13.27 19.10 -19.77
C LEU A 120 14.18 18.48 -18.71
N MET A 121 13.94 17.22 -18.36
CA MET A 121 14.78 16.48 -17.40
C MET A 121 16.23 16.35 -17.89
N LYS A 122 16.46 16.08 -19.18
CA LYS A 122 17.82 16.00 -19.76
C LYS A 122 18.52 17.36 -19.80
N LYS A 123 17.78 18.44 -20.08
CA LYS A 123 18.33 19.81 -20.16
C LYS A 123 18.64 20.39 -18.78
N THR A 124 17.92 19.99 -17.73
CA THR A 124 18.08 20.53 -16.37
C THR A 124 19.33 19.96 -15.70
N LYS A 125 20.42 20.72 -15.73
CA LYS A 125 21.76 20.34 -15.23
C LYS A 125 21.98 20.56 -13.72
N LYS A 126 21.02 21.15 -13.02
CA LYS A 126 21.08 21.43 -11.59
C LYS A 126 19.76 21.04 -10.94
N LEU A 127 19.79 20.72 -9.65
CA LEU A 127 18.54 20.48 -8.90
C LEU A 127 17.66 21.74 -8.98
N PRO A 128 16.38 21.62 -9.37
CA PRO A 128 15.44 22.73 -9.42
C PRO A 128 15.32 23.47 -8.08
N PRO A 129 14.92 24.74 -8.08
CA PRO A 129 14.77 25.51 -6.85
C PRO A 129 13.68 24.90 -5.95
N LYS A 130 13.70 25.25 -4.67
CA LYS A 130 12.75 24.72 -3.67
C LYS A 130 11.28 24.91 -4.08
N SER A 131 10.95 26.04 -4.74
CA SER A 131 9.62 26.32 -5.24
C SER A 131 9.11 25.28 -6.26
N ALA A 132 10.01 24.66 -7.02
CA ALA A 132 9.65 23.61 -7.99
C ALA A 132 9.21 22.29 -7.32
N PHE A 133 9.39 22.14 -6.03
CA PHE A 133 8.91 20.99 -5.25
C PHE A 133 7.53 21.22 -4.63
N TYR A 134 6.83 22.25 -5.05
CA TYR A 134 5.43 22.44 -4.66
C TYR A 134 4.58 21.31 -5.25
N SER A 135 3.74 20.71 -4.42
CA SER A 135 2.79 19.67 -4.83
C SER A 135 1.38 20.26 -4.86
N VAL A 136 0.73 20.21 -6.00
CA VAL A 136 -0.67 20.63 -6.17
C VAL A 136 -1.59 19.70 -5.37
N LEU A 137 -1.25 18.41 -5.29
CA LEU A 137 -2.06 17.42 -4.56
C LEU A 137 -2.12 17.66 -3.05
N THR A 138 -1.02 18.11 -2.45
CA THR A 138 -0.93 18.32 -1.00
C THR A 138 -0.95 19.80 -0.60
N GLU A 139 -0.92 20.70 -1.59
CA GLU A 139 -0.82 22.14 -1.43
C GLU A 139 0.37 22.60 -0.56
N LYS A 140 1.44 21.80 -0.58
CA LYS A 140 2.63 22.03 0.25
C LYS A 140 3.89 22.00 -0.58
N THR A 141 4.89 22.75 -0.12
CA THR A 141 6.25 22.64 -0.61
C THR A 141 7.13 21.97 0.43
N ILE A 142 8.27 21.43 -0.01
CA ILE A 142 9.21 20.79 0.91
C ILE A 142 9.84 21.79 1.88
N THR A 143 10.24 21.31 3.05
CA THR A 143 10.93 22.09 4.06
C THR A 143 12.37 22.41 3.64
N GLU A 144 13.01 23.34 4.33
CA GLU A 144 14.42 23.67 4.06
C GLU A 144 15.38 22.51 4.35
N LYS A 145 15.05 21.68 5.36
CA LYS A 145 15.81 20.47 5.69
C LYS A 145 15.74 19.44 4.56
N GLU A 146 14.55 19.23 4.03
CA GLU A 146 14.28 18.28 2.93
C GLU A 146 14.95 18.72 1.62
N TYR A 147 14.91 20.01 1.32
CA TYR A 147 15.62 20.56 0.15
C TYR A 147 17.14 20.45 0.29
N LYS A 148 17.70 20.73 1.47
CA LYS A 148 19.11 20.49 1.75
C LYS A 148 19.49 19.02 1.60
N PHE A 149 18.62 18.11 2.03
CA PHE A 149 18.82 16.68 1.83
C PHE A 149 18.81 16.31 0.35
N ALA A 150 17.84 16.76 -0.44
CA ALA A 150 17.78 16.53 -1.89
C ALA A 150 19.07 17.03 -2.60
N LYS A 151 19.59 18.20 -2.22
CA LYS A 151 20.88 18.72 -2.71
C LYS A 151 22.07 17.81 -2.35
N LYS A 152 22.09 17.26 -1.14
CA LYS A 152 23.14 16.32 -0.70
C LYS A 152 23.08 15.03 -1.53
N VAL A 153 21.89 14.48 -1.74
CA VAL A 153 21.67 13.29 -2.57
C VAL A 153 22.15 13.54 -3.99
N TRP A 154 21.71 14.65 -4.62
CA TRP A 154 22.16 15.03 -5.97
C TRP A 154 23.69 15.05 -6.09
N LYS A 155 24.36 15.72 -5.15
CA LYS A 155 25.84 15.84 -5.15
C LYS A 155 26.53 14.51 -4.88
N LYS A 156 26.06 13.75 -3.88
CA LYS A 156 26.72 12.51 -3.44
C LYS A 156 26.62 11.38 -4.47
N PHE A 157 25.52 11.37 -5.26
CA PHE A 157 25.32 10.41 -6.34
C PHE A 157 25.76 10.92 -7.72
N ASN A 158 26.43 12.09 -7.78
CA ASN A 158 26.95 12.69 -9.00
C ASN A 158 25.93 12.80 -10.14
N CYS A 159 24.68 13.20 -9.81
CA CYS A 159 23.65 13.40 -10.83
C CYS A 159 24.05 14.54 -11.78
N GLN A 160 24.14 14.28 -13.08
CA GLN A 160 24.53 15.26 -14.08
C GLN A 160 23.34 16.10 -14.57
N ASN A 161 22.15 15.54 -14.48
CA ASN A 161 20.91 16.16 -14.91
C ASN A 161 19.73 15.62 -14.07
N LEU A 162 18.55 16.22 -14.26
CA LEU A 162 17.36 15.83 -13.52
C LEU A 162 16.89 14.41 -13.86
N LEU A 163 17.18 13.91 -15.06
CA LEU A 163 16.87 12.53 -15.45
C LEU A 163 17.66 11.51 -14.62
N ASP A 164 18.94 11.78 -14.34
CA ASP A 164 19.76 10.91 -13.48
C ASP A 164 19.21 10.88 -12.05
N TYR A 165 18.79 12.05 -11.56
CA TYR A 165 18.12 12.15 -10.24
C TYR A 165 16.78 11.40 -10.22
N THR A 166 16.00 11.47 -11.30
CA THR A 166 14.75 10.71 -11.46
C THR A 166 14.99 9.20 -11.41
N LYS A 167 15.98 8.71 -12.16
CA LYS A 167 16.36 7.29 -12.14
C LYS A 167 16.81 6.84 -10.75
N LEU A 168 17.59 7.66 -10.06
CA LEU A 168 18.03 7.40 -8.70
C LEU A 168 16.83 7.34 -7.74
N TYR A 169 15.93 8.33 -7.83
CA TYR A 169 14.71 8.40 -7.05
C TYR A 169 13.86 7.13 -7.20
N CYS A 170 13.53 6.75 -8.45
CA CYS A 170 12.76 5.55 -8.74
C CYS A 170 13.47 4.28 -8.22
N LYS A 171 14.80 4.20 -8.37
CA LYS A 171 15.57 3.06 -7.87
C LYS A 171 15.53 2.95 -6.36
N ILE A 172 15.63 4.06 -5.62
CA ILE A 172 15.53 4.08 -4.16
C ILE A 172 14.14 3.62 -3.72
N ASP A 173 13.07 4.19 -4.28
CA ASP A 173 11.69 3.86 -3.93
C ASP A 173 11.39 2.37 -4.20
N THR A 174 11.82 1.84 -5.34
CA THR A 174 11.65 0.42 -5.69
C THR A 174 12.36 -0.51 -4.69
N ILE A 175 13.59 -0.20 -4.32
CA ILE A 175 14.34 -1.05 -3.39
C ILE A 175 13.82 -0.91 -1.96
N LEU A 176 13.41 0.27 -1.53
CA LEU A 176 12.75 0.46 -0.24
C LEU A 176 11.44 -0.34 -0.16
N LEU A 177 10.62 -0.31 -1.21
CA LEU A 177 9.40 -1.12 -1.27
C LEU A 177 9.72 -2.62 -1.16
N CYS A 178 10.77 -3.06 -1.84
CA CYS A 178 11.22 -4.45 -1.78
C CYS A 178 11.63 -4.86 -0.36
N GLU A 179 12.40 -4.01 0.36
CA GLU A 179 12.78 -4.25 1.76
C GLU A 179 11.57 -4.29 2.69
N VAL A 180 10.64 -3.33 2.54
CA VAL A 180 9.39 -3.25 3.31
C VAL A 180 8.58 -4.53 3.12
N PHE A 181 8.32 -4.91 1.88
CA PHE A 181 7.49 -6.07 1.58
C PHE A 181 8.17 -7.38 2.00
N GLN A 182 9.47 -7.52 1.83
CA GLN A 182 10.21 -8.70 2.29
C GLN A 182 10.24 -8.82 3.82
N SER A 183 10.30 -7.70 4.54
CA SER A 183 10.19 -7.69 6.00
C SER A 183 8.81 -8.14 6.45
N PHE A 184 7.75 -7.56 5.88
CA PHE A 184 6.36 -7.95 6.10
C PHE A 184 6.15 -9.45 5.81
N ARG A 185 6.61 -9.91 4.66
CA ARG A 185 6.49 -11.29 4.21
C ARG A 185 7.10 -12.29 5.21
N ARG A 186 8.32 -11.99 5.71
CA ARG A 186 8.98 -12.83 6.73
C ARG A 186 8.22 -12.86 8.04
N ALA A 187 7.73 -11.71 8.49
CA ALA A 187 6.94 -11.62 9.74
C ALA A 187 5.65 -12.45 9.63
N MET A 188 4.93 -12.30 8.53
CA MET A 188 3.66 -13.02 8.30
C MET A 188 3.87 -14.53 8.10
N GLN A 189 4.94 -14.92 7.40
CA GLN A 189 5.30 -16.31 7.23
C GLN A 189 5.72 -16.95 8.57
N GLY A 190 6.44 -16.22 9.41
CA GLY A 190 6.75 -16.65 10.78
C GLY A 190 5.53 -16.82 11.66
N PHE A 191 4.50 -15.96 11.47
CA PHE A 191 3.25 -15.97 12.25
C PHE A 191 2.35 -17.16 11.90
N SER A 192 2.04 -17.37 10.62
CA SER A 192 1.04 -18.37 10.18
C SER A 192 1.64 -19.54 9.39
N GLY A 193 2.90 -19.44 8.99
CA GLY A 193 3.53 -20.37 8.05
C GLY A 193 2.95 -20.31 6.63
N LEU A 194 2.24 -19.20 6.28
CA LEU A 194 1.75 -18.90 4.94
C LEU A 194 2.51 -17.71 4.38
N ASP A 195 2.79 -17.73 3.08
CA ASP A 195 3.49 -16.65 2.42
C ASP A 195 2.50 -15.64 1.83
N PRO A 196 2.49 -14.38 2.30
CA PRO A 196 1.60 -13.34 1.76
C PRO A 196 1.75 -13.12 0.25
N ALA A 197 2.89 -13.42 -0.33
CA ALA A 197 3.15 -13.26 -1.76
C ALA A 197 2.22 -14.11 -2.67
N HIS A 198 1.57 -15.14 -2.12
CA HIS A 198 0.60 -15.98 -2.84
C HIS A 198 -0.85 -15.51 -2.70
N TYR A 199 -1.06 -14.33 -2.14
CA TYR A 199 -2.37 -13.74 -1.90
C TYR A 199 -2.51 -12.40 -2.60
N ILE A 200 -3.73 -12.03 -2.94
CA ILE A 200 -4.03 -10.75 -3.61
C ILE A 200 -4.27 -9.59 -2.65
N SER A 201 -4.45 -9.90 -1.36
CA SER A 201 -4.69 -8.89 -0.32
C SER A 201 -4.44 -9.44 1.07
N LEU A 202 -4.27 -8.55 2.05
CA LEU A 202 -4.17 -8.91 3.46
C LEU A 202 -5.44 -9.64 3.94
N ALA A 203 -6.62 -9.27 3.46
CA ALA A 203 -7.87 -9.92 3.83
C ALA A 203 -7.90 -11.41 3.44
N SER A 204 -7.50 -11.74 2.21
CA SER A 204 -7.44 -13.14 1.76
C SER A 204 -6.37 -13.95 2.50
N TYR A 205 -5.22 -13.34 2.77
CA TYR A 205 -4.18 -13.93 3.60
C TYR A 205 -4.65 -14.19 5.04
N SER A 206 -5.30 -13.20 5.67
CA SER A 206 -5.79 -13.30 7.05
C SER A 206 -6.85 -14.38 7.19
N TYR A 207 -7.72 -14.53 6.21
CA TYR A 207 -8.75 -15.57 6.20
C TYR A 207 -8.14 -16.97 6.19
N ASP A 208 -7.21 -17.24 5.27
CA ASP A 208 -6.54 -18.54 5.20
C ASP A 208 -5.66 -18.80 6.44
N SER A 209 -5.01 -17.74 6.98
CA SER A 209 -4.24 -17.83 8.23
C SER A 209 -5.12 -18.21 9.40
N MET A 210 -6.31 -17.62 9.51
CA MET A 210 -7.31 -17.96 10.54
C MET A 210 -7.72 -19.44 10.42
N LEU A 211 -8.09 -19.90 9.24
CA LEU A 211 -8.47 -21.30 9.01
C LEU A 211 -7.35 -22.26 9.38
N LYS A 212 -6.11 -21.95 8.98
CA LYS A 212 -4.94 -22.77 9.31
C LYS A 212 -4.65 -22.83 10.80
N MET A 213 -4.73 -21.69 11.50
CA MET A 213 -4.44 -21.60 12.94
C MET A 213 -5.52 -22.26 13.79
N THR A 214 -6.79 -22.07 13.41
CA THR A 214 -7.95 -22.66 14.12
C THR A 214 -8.19 -24.11 13.74
N LYS A 215 -7.56 -24.60 12.68
CA LYS A 215 -7.81 -25.93 12.08
C LYS A 215 -9.28 -26.12 11.69
N THR A 216 -9.98 -25.05 11.40
CA THR A 216 -11.40 -25.05 11.04
C THR A 216 -11.57 -25.38 9.56
N THR A 217 -12.48 -26.29 9.27
CA THR A 217 -12.90 -26.59 7.90
C THR A 217 -14.25 -25.93 7.65
N ILE A 218 -14.34 -25.10 6.62
CA ILE A 218 -15.56 -24.43 6.21
C ILE A 218 -16.03 -25.05 4.90
N SER A 219 -17.27 -25.53 4.88
CA SER A 219 -17.90 -26.01 3.66
C SER A 219 -18.38 -24.85 2.79
N SER A 220 -18.14 -24.93 1.50
CA SER A 220 -18.74 -23.98 0.55
C SER A 220 -20.24 -24.18 0.48
N PRO A 221 -21.04 -23.12 0.27
CA PRO A 221 -22.46 -23.26 -0.02
C PRO A 221 -22.68 -24.19 -1.20
N PRO A 222 -23.50 -25.25 -1.08
CA PRO A 222 -23.64 -26.26 -2.11
C PRO A 222 -24.45 -25.79 -3.33
N THR A 223 -25.27 -24.74 -3.18
CA THR A 223 -26.11 -24.23 -4.27
C THR A 223 -25.95 -22.72 -4.45
N ILE A 224 -26.29 -22.25 -5.65
CA ILE A 224 -26.23 -20.83 -5.99
C ILE A 224 -27.24 -20.01 -5.17
N GLU A 225 -28.39 -20.58 -4.84
CA GLU A 225 -29.42 -19.95 -4.04
C GLU A 225 -28.89 -19.65 -2.62
N MET A 226 -28.10 -20.56 -2.04
CA MET A 226 -27.45 -20.32 -0.72
C MET A 226 -26.40 -19.21 -0.81
N VAL A 227 -25.65 -19.13 -1.92
CA VAL A 227 -24.73 -18.02 -2.15
C VAL A 227 -25.50 -16.70 -2.21
N HIS A 228 -26.57 -16.63 -2.99
CA HIS A 228 -27.40 -15.42 -3.08
C HIS A 228 -28.06 -15.06 -1.74
N MET A 229 -28.51 -16.05 -0.98
CA MET A 229 -29.04 -15.81 0.36
C MET A 229 -28.00 -15.17 1.28
N LEU A 230 -26.76 -15.69 1.28
CA LEU A 230 -25.65 -15.12 2.07
C LEU A 230 -25.26 -13.71 1.59
N GLU A 231 -25.24 -13.49 0.28
CA GLU A 231 -24.95 -12.18 -0.30
C GLU A 231 -26.03 -11.15 0.03
N ASN A 232 -27.28 -11.52 -0.09
CA ASN A 232 -28.43 -10.67 0.28
C ASN A 232 -28.51 -10.42 1.79
N GLY A 233 -27.95 -11.31 2.60
CA GLY A 233 -27.85 -11.15 4.05
C GLY A 233 -26.78 -10.16 4.52
N LYS A 234 -25.85 -9.77 3.63
CA LYS A 234 -24.85 -8.74 3.96
C LYS A 234 -25.55 -7.40 4.14
N ARG A 235 -25.52 -6.87 5.36
CA ARG A 235 -26.09 -5.56 5.68
C ARG A 235 -24.99 -4.60 6.07
N GLY A 236 -25.00 -3.43 5.44
CA GLY A 236 -24.19 -2.27 5.84
C GLY A 236 -25.03 -1.27 6.60
N GLY A 237 -24.37 -0.30 7.24
CA GLY A 237 -25.05 0.86 7.79
C GLY A 237 -25.71 1.68 6.69
N MET A 238 -26.91 2.19 6.96
CA MET A 238 -27.56 3.14 6.08
C MET A 238 -26.94 4.51 6.29
N SER A 239 -26.46 5.12 5.22
CA SER A 239 -26.00 6.51 5.25
C SER A 239 -26.79 7.34 4.23
N PHE A 240 -27.21 8.51 4.62
CA PHE A 240 -27.89 9.44 3.73
C PHE A 240 -27.52 10.88 4.09
N ILE A 241 -27.63 11.77 3.13
CA ILE A 241 -27.45 13.20 3.31
C ILE A 241 -28.82 13.83 3.41
N GLY A 242 -29.22 14.28 4.60
CA GLY A 242 -30.50 14.94 4.84
C GLY A 242 -30.57 16.34 4.22
N THR A 243 -29.48 17.09 4.27
CA THR A 243 -29.33 18.42 3.70
C THR A 243 -28.04 18.49 2.92
N ARG A 244 -28.11 18.82 1.63
CA ARG A 244 -26.93 18.82 0.72
C ARG A 244 -25.99 20.00 0.93
N ASP A 245 -26.50 21.09 1.52
CA ASP A 245 -25.76 22.34 1.70
C ASP A 245 -26.05 22.88 3.09
N LEU A 246 -25.03 23.08 3.90
CA LEU A 246 -25.09 23.57 5.26
C LEU A 246 -24.10 24.72 5.42
N ILE A 247 -24.57 25.87 5.83
CA ILE A 247 -23.76 27.05 6.09
C ILE A 247 -23.91 27.44 7.55
N ALA A 248 -22.80 27.50 8.28
CA ALA A 248 -22.78 28.00 9.65
C ALA A 248 -23.04 29.51 9.68
N SER A 249 -24.00 29.96 10.50
CA SER A 249 -24.28 31.38 10.68
C SER A 249 -23.21 32.03 11.57
N LYS A 250 -22.71 33.20 11.14
CA LYS A 250 -21.82 34.07 11.92
C LYS A 250 -22.52 35.37 12.36
N LYS A 251 -23.83 35.41 12.31
CA LYS A 251 -24.59 36.61 12.75
C LYS A 251 -24.57 36.68 14.27
N GLU A 252 -24.33 37.88 14.79
CA GLU A 252 -24.35 38.18 16.21
C GLU A 252 -25.70 37.80 16.81
N GLY A 253 -25.72 36.90 17.81
CA GLY A 253 -26.93 36.37 18.43
C GLY A 253 -27.48 35.05 17.81
N GLU A 254 -26.97 34.62 16.66
CA GLU A 254 -27.34 33.36 15.99
C GLU A 254 -26.09 32.61 15.50
N GLU A 255 -25.06 32.52 16.33
CA GLU A 255 -23.87 31.76 15.97
C GLU A 255 -24.15 30.25 15.97
N SER A 256 -23.93 29.62 14.82
CA SER A 256 -24.06 28.19 14.66
C SER A 256 -22.71 27.60 14.19
N GLU A 257 -22.43 26.39 14.61
CA GLU A 257 -21.23 25.67 14.24
C GLU A 257 -21.61 24.35 13.57
N ILE A 258 -20.88 23.98 12.50
CA ILE A 258 -21.01 22.65 11.89
C ILE A 258 -19.99 21.73 12.55
N VAL A 259 -20.49 20.75 13.31
CA VAL A 259 -19.66 19.73 13.97
C VAL A 259 -19.77 18.43 13.19
N TYR A 260 -18.64 17.90 12.72
CA TYR A 260 -18.55 16.56 12.15
C TYR A 260 -18.19 15.57 13.26
N ILE A 261 -19.09 14.63 13.52
CA ILE A 261 -18.86 13.58 14.52
C ILE A 261 -18.83 12.22 13.81
N ASP A 262 -17.74 11.50 13.92
CA ASP A 262 -17.61 10.13 13.46
C ASP A 262 -17.24 9.23 14.64
N ALA A 263 -18.06 8.20 14.87
CA ALA A 263 -17.80 7.22 15.93
C ALA A 263 -17.07 6.01 15.35
N ASN A 264 -15.77 5.98 15.51
CA ASN A 264 -14.96 4.83 15.13
C ASN A 264 -15.46 3.56 15.85
N VAL A 265 -15.62 2.47 15.10
CA VAL A 265 -15.94 1.13 15.66
C VAL A 265 -17.39 0.95 16.15
N SER A 266 -18.30 1.87 15.88
CA SER A 266 -19.70 1.73 16.32
C SER A 266 -20.43 0.51 15.72
N TYR A 267 -19.93 -0.07 14.62
CA TYR A 267 -20.51 -1.27 14.01
C TYR A 267 -20.15 -2.58 14.74
N LEU A 268 -19.02 -2.64 15.43
CA LEU A 268 -18.61 -3.85 16.15
C LEU A 268 -19.59 -4.25 17.25
N PRO A 269 -20.09 -3.35 18.12
CA PRO A 269 -21.08 -3.70 19.13
C PRO A 269 -22.42 -4.11 18.52
N VAL A 270 -22.87 -3.46 17.44
CA VAL A 270 -24.15 -3.77 16.77
C VAL A 270 -24.07 -5.13 16.06
N PHE A 271 -22.95 -5.43 15.40
CA PHE A 271 -22.70 -6.75 14.81
C PHE A 271 -22.63 -7.86 15.88
N TYR A 272 -21.97 -7.56 16.98
CA TYR A 272 -21.90 -8.46 18.14
C TYR A 272 -23.27 -8.69 18.78
N PHE A 273 -24.07 -7.65 18.93
CA PHE A 273 -25.43 -7.74 19.48
C PHE A 273 -26.37 -8.53 18.55
N GLN A 274 -26.25 -8.37 17.24
CA GLN A 274 -27.07 -9.11 16.25
C GLN A 274 -26.65 -10.59 16.16
N LEU A 275 -25.35 -10.90 16.25
CA LEU A 275 -24.85 -12.27 16.29
C LEU A 275 -25.21 -12.97 17.61
N THR A 276 -25.19 -12.26 18.73
CA THR A 276 -25.55 -12.81 20.04
C THR A 276 -27.05 -13.01 20.25
N CYS A 277 -27.87 -12.25 19.54
CA CYS A 277 -29.34 -12.54 19.55
C CYS A 277 -29.71 -13.80 18.74
N MET A 278 -28.82 -14.27 17.86
CA MET A 278 -29.06 -15.48 17.05
C MET A 278 -28.39 -16.75 17.62
N THR A 279 -27.49 -16.62 18.57
CA THR A 279 -26.80 -17.74 19.23
C THR A 279 -27.21 -17.81 20.70
N SER A 280 -27.56 -19.01 21.15
CA SER A 280 -28.06 -19.30 22.51
C SER A 280 -27.18 -18.67 23.61
N LEU A 281 -27.81 -18.41 24.78
CA LEU A 281 -27.26 -17.79 25.99
C LEU A 281 -25.86 -18.30 26.44
N SER A 282 -25.44 -19.49 26.01
CA SER A 282 -24.14 -20.10 26.35
C SER A 282 -22.94 -19.43 25.66
N LEU A 283 -23.11 -18.88 24.45
CA LEU A 283 -22.05 -18.13 23.76
C LEU A 283 -21.84 -16.72 24.35
N MET A 284 -22.91 -16.15 24.94
CA MET A 284 -22.85 -14.84 25.59
C MET A 284 -21.92 -14.83 26.80
N ILE A 285 -21.90 -15.93 27.58
CA ILE A 285 -21.06 -16.07 28.76
C ILE A 285 -19.57 -16.27 28.40
N LEU A 286 -19.30 -16.95 27.31
CA LEU A 286 -17.93 -17.19 26.84
C LEU A 286 -17.28 -15.89 26.33
N ASN A 287 -18.03 -15.06 25.65
CA ASN A 287 -17.56 -13.80 25.09
C ASN A 287 -17.33 -12.71 26.14
N PHE A 288 -18.11 -12.69 27.21
CA PHE A 288 -17.90 -11.77 28.33
C PHE A 288 -16.59 -12.04 29.10
N LYS A 289 -16.17 -13.31 29.19
CA LYS A 289 -14.88 -13.70 29.80
C LYS A 289 -13.66 -13.33 28.95
N ILE A 290 -13.78 -13.27 27.61
CA ILE A 290 -12.69 -12.86 26.75
C ILE A 290 -12.48 -11.34 26.84
N PHE A 291 -13.55 -10.54 26.93
CA PHE A 291 -13.45 -9.09 27.06
C PHE A 291 -12.86 -8.60 28.38
N GLN A 292 -13.01 -9.35 29.45
CA GLN A 292 -12.38 -9.03 30.77
C GLN A 292 -10.88 -9.33 30.81
N LYS A 293 -10.34 -10.08 29.83
CA LYS A 293 -8.91 -10.41 29.76
C LYS A 293 -8.06 -9.40 28.94
N PHE A 294 -8.72 -8.43 28.32
CA PHE A 294 -8.08 -7.38 27.51
C PHE A 294 -8.31 -5.95 28.04
N LYS A 295 -8.62 -5.82 29.34
CA LYS A 295 -8.56 -4.53 30.04
C LYS A 295 -7.27 -4.39 30.83
#